data_abf8a256179f8d920c0336420b403f9e
#
_entry.id   abf8a256179f8d920c0336420b403f9e
#
_cell.length_a   1.000
_cell.length_b   1.000
_cell.length_c   1.000
_cell.angle_alpha   90.00
_cell.angle_beta   90.00
_cell.angle_gamma   90.00
#
_symmetry.space_group_name_H-M   'P 1'
#
loop_
_entity.id
_entity.type
_entity.pdbx_description
1 polymer ?
#
loop_
_entity_poly.entity_id
_entity_poly.type
_entity_poly.pdbx_seq_one_letter_code
_entity_poly.pdbx_strand_id
1 'polypeptide(L)'
;RESRLVGMLYEPADDARHPALIVLGGSGGGLPPPASVPGGLVSRGYVVLSLAYFGVPGLPRTLSNIPLEYFGTAIQWLSAQPTVDPMRLGVVGASRGAELALLLGVTYPVLHAVVAYMPSDVIWPGCCDPTTMVAWTINGRPLATTPIGMRQGRGGARAEIPVERIQGAVLLISGRDDGVWPSSEMAERIVSRLRRNAFKFPYLSLVYDHAGHGITRPYSSTMELNSRRHPLSGRLVHMGGTPAGTAKASADSWRQMLEFVDQHLRHAG
;
A
#
# COMPACT_ATOMS: atom_id res chain seq x y z
N ARG A 1 14.11 -18.56 13.50
CA ARG A 1 12.63 -18.67 13.69
C ARG A 1 12.03 -18.39 12.32
N GLU A 2 11.35 -19.39 11.74
CA GLU A 2 10.52 -19.18 10.56
C GLU A 2 9.47 -18.12 10.88
N SER A 3 9.41 -17.07 10.07
CA SER A 3 8.41 -16.00 10.22
C SER A 3 7.06 -16.57 9.85
N ARG A 4 6.23 -16.86 10.84
CA ARG A 4 4.86 -17.35 10.60
C ARG A 4 4.06 -16.28 9.90
N LEU A 5 3.58 -16.55 8.68
CA LEU A 5 2.67 -15.67 7.96
C LEU A 5 1.32 -15.58 8.70
N VAL A 6 0.81 -14.39 8.83
CA VAL A 6 -0.54 -14.12 9.37
C VAL A 6 -1.34 -13.38 8.32
N GLY A 7 -2.26 -14.07 7.69
CA GLY A 7 -3.04 -13.53 6.58
C GLY A 7 -4.34 -14.27 6.40
N MET A 8 -5.14 -13.79 5.45
CA MET A 8 -6.35 -14.46 4.98
C MET A 8 -6.33 -14.51 3.46
N LEU A 9 -6.40 -15.71 2.91
CA LEU A 9 -6.52 -15.94 1.49
C LEU A 9 -8.00 -15.94 1.12
N TYR A 10 -8.32 -15.21 0.06
CA TYR A 10 -9.64 -15.22 -0.57
C TYR A 10 -9.46 -15.66 -2.02
N GLU A 11 -10.30 -16.59 -2.46
CA GLU A 11 -10.20 -17.20 -3.77
C GLU A 11 -11.55 -17.16 -4.49
N PRO A 12 -11.57 -17.01 -5.83
CA PRO A 12 -12.75 -17.29 -6.62
C PRO A 12 -13.24 -18.73 -6.39
N ALA A 13 -14.54 -18.99 -6.63
CA ALA A 13 -15.16 -20.28 -6.37
C ALA A 13 -15.02 -21.25 -7.57
N ASP A 14 -13.90 -21.22 -8.26
CA ASP A 14 -13.57 -22.12 -9.37
C ASP A 14 -12.12 -22.63 -9.26
N ASP A 15 -11.76 -23.62 -10.07
CA ASP A 15 -10.43 -24.28 -10.03
C ASP A 15 -9.43 -23.66 -11.05
N ALA A 16 -9.76 -22.53 -11.67
CA ALA A 16 -8.88 -21.88 -12.64
C ALA A 16 -7.71 -21.17 -11.93
N ARG A 17 -6.65 -20.89 -12.69
CA ARG A 17 -5.57 -20.03 -12.21
C ARG A 17 -5.90 -18.56 -12.45
N HIS A 18 -5.79 -17.78 -11.40
CA HIS A 18 -6.13 -16.36 -11.37
C HIS A 18 -4.91 -15.48 -11.12
N PRO A 19 -4.92 -14.23 -11.59
CA PRO A 19 -3.96 -13.23 -11.11
C PRO A 19 -4.18 -13.01 -9.61
N ALA A 20 -3.10 -12.71 -8.89
CA ALA A 20 -3.17 -12.57 -7.43
C ALA A 20 -2.64 -11.23 -6.94
N LEU A 21 -3.26 -10.72 -5.87
CA LEU A 21 -2.93 -9.46 -5.24
C LEU A 21 -2.69 -9.64 -3.73
N ILE A 22 -1.58 -9.07 -3.25
CA ILE A 22 -1.36 -8.89 -1.81
C ILE A 22 -1.97 -7.55 -1.40
N VAL A 23 -2.83 -7.54 -0.39
CA VAL A 23 -3.44 -6.32 0.16
C VAL A 23 -2.86 -6.00 1.52
N LEU A 24 -2.32 -4.79 1.67
CA LEU A 24 -1.58 -4.31 2.82
C LEU A 24 -2.30 -3.14 3.49
N GLY A 25 -2.53 -3.24 4.79
CA GLY A 25 -3.08 -2.17 5.62
C GLY A 25 -2.06 -1.07 5.92
N GLY A 26 -2.54 0.04 6.47
CA GLY A 26 -1.72 1.17 6.92
C GLY A 26 -1.19 1.03 8.36
N SER A 27 -0.91 2.15 9.00
CA SER A 27 -0.33 2.23 10.36
C SER A 27 -1.21 1.68 11.47
N GLY A 28 -2.48 1.37 11.20
CA GLY A 28 -3.38 0.76 12.18
C GLY A 28 -3.04 -0.69 12.53
N GLY A 29 -2.20 -1.36 11.76
CA GLY A 29 -1.90 -2.78 11.93
C GLY A 29 -3.09 -3.69 11.66
N GLY A 30 -2.92 -4.97 11.94
CA GLY A 30 -3.98 -5.96 11.73
C GLY A 30 -4.17 -6.37 10.28
N LEU A 31 -5.25 -7.08 10.03
CA LEU A 31 -5.67 -7.50 8.70
C LEU A 31 -6.56 -6.42 8.06
N PRO A 32 -6.35 -6.07 6.79
CA PRO A 32 -7.35 -5.35 6.02
C PRO A 32 -8.70 -6.10 6.08
N PRO A 33 -9.81 -5.41 6.45
CA PRO A 33 -11.10 -6.09 6.60
C PRO A 33 -11.59 -6.70 5.27
N PRO A 34 -12.28 -7.86 5.30
CA PRO A 34 -12.83 -8.50 4.09
C PRO A 34 -13.75 -7.56 3.29
N ALA A 35 -14.54 -6.77 4.02
CA ALA A 35 -15.43 -5.77 3.43
C ALA A 35 -14.71 -4.56 2.82
N SER A 36 -13.38 -4.48 2.86
CA SER A 36 -12.58 -3.47 2.17
C SER A 36 -12.15 -3.95 0.77
N VAL A 37 -10.93 -3.60 0.35
CA VAL A 37 -10.38 -3.97 -0.96
C VAL A 37 -10.42 -5.47 -1.28
N PRO A 38 -10.13 -6.41 -0.33
CA PRO A 38 -10.08 -7.84 -0.68
C PRO A 38 -11.35 -8.39 -1.32
N GLY A 39 -12.51 -8.22 -0.67
CA GLY A 39 -13.77 -8.78 -1.18
C GLY A 39 -14.18 -8.26 -2.56
N GLY A 40 -13.91 -6.99 -2.84
CA GLY A 40 -14.20 -6.41 -4.14
C GLY A 40 -13.30 -6.94 -5.28
N LEU A 41 -12.08 -7.35 -4.98
CA LEU A 41 -11.16 -7.95 -5.94
C LEU A 41 -11.50 -9.42 -6.22
N VAL A 42 -11.85 -10.19 -5.18
CA VAL A 42 -12.23 -11.60 -5.34
C VAL A 42 -13.45 -11.75 -6.24
N SER A 43 -14.48 -10.90 -6.06
CA SER A 43 -15.66 -10.90 -6.93
C SER A 43 -15.35 -10.56 -8.39
N ARG A 44 -14.15 -10.07 -8.66
CA ARG A 44 -13.62 -9.80 -10.01
C ARG A 44 -12.65 -10.88 -10.49
N GLY A 45 -12.55 -12.02 -9.78
CA GLY A 45 -11.73 -13.16 -10.18
C GLY A 45 -10.24 -12.95 -9.91
N TYR A 46 -9.89 -12.27 -8.82
CA TYR A 46 -8.52 -12.23 -8.29
C TYR A 46 -8.41 -13.15 -7.07
N VAL A 47 -7.31 -13.87 -6.94
CA VAL A 47 -6.90 -14.40 -5.64
C VAL A 47 -6.32 -13.27 -4.82
N VAL A 48 -6.74 -13.13 -3.56
CA VAL A 48 -6.33 -12.01 -2.72
C VAL A 48 -5.79 -12.50 -1.38
N LEU A 49 -4.52 -12.19 -1.11
CA LEU A 49 -3.92 -12.38 0.20
C LEU A 49 -4.00 -11.07 1.00
N SER A 50 -4.92 -11.00 1.95
CA SER A 50 -4.93 -9.95 2.97
C SER A 50 -3.87 -10.29 4.01
N LEU A 51 -2.78 -9.51 4.11
CA LEU A 51 -1.61 -9.86 4.91
C LEU A 51 -1.43 -8.87 6.07
N ALA A 52 -1.38 -9.40 7.31
CA ALA A 52 -0.93 -8.65 8.47
C ALA A 52 0.60 -8.74 8.58
N TYR A 53 1.22 -7.66 9.04
CA TYR A 53 2.67 -7.61 9.26
C TYR A 53 3.04 -7.03 10.63
N PHE A 54 2.06 -6.51 11.37
CA PHE A 54 2.16 -6.15 12.79
C PHE A 54 0.76 -5.97 13.39
N GLY A 55 0.69 -5.79 14.73
CA GLY A 55 -0.55 -5.48 15.44
C GLY A 55 -1.49 -6.67 15.65
N VAL A 56 -1.02 -7.90 15.45
CA VAL A 56 -1.75 -9.15 15.72
C VAL A 56 -0.89 -10.14 16.50
N PRO A 57 -1.48 -11.13 17.19
CA PRO A 57 -0.72 -12.17 17.88
C PRO A 57 0.25 -12.90 16.94
N GLY A 58 1.49 -13.07 17.38
CA GLY A 58 2.56 -13.73 16.61
C GLY A 58 3.38 -12.79 15.72
N LEU A 59 2.98 -11.53 15.56
CA LEU A 59 3.71 -10.50 14.85
C LEU A 59 4.13 -9.35 15.81
N PRO A 60 5.02 -8.43 15.38
CA PRO A 60 5.35 -7.25 16.16
C PRO A 60 4.11 -6.44 16.55
N ARG A 61 4.12 -5.88 17.77
CA ARG A 61 2.98 -5.09 18.28
C ARG A 61 2.78 -3.77 17.53
N THR A 62 3.86 -3.19 17.04
CA THR A 62 3.90 -1.89 16.37
C THR A 62 4.66 -2.01 15.05
N LEU A 63 4.55 -1.00 14.19
CA LEU A 63 5.31 -0.92 12.95
C LEU A 63 6.78 -0.63 13.27
N SER A 64 7.53 -1.66 13.55
CA SER A 64 8.92 -1.58 14.05
C SER A 64 9.73 -2.78 13.57
N ASN A 65 10.86 -2.48 12.91
CA ASN A 65 11.84 -3.48 12.46
C ASN A 65 11.22 -4.66 11.68
N ILE A 66 10.24 -4.36 10.81
CA ILE A 66 9.60 -5.40 10.00
C ILE A 66 10.56 -5.77 8.84
N PRO A 67 10.96 -7.05 8.73
CA PRO A 67 11.84 -7.47 7.65
C PRO A 67 11.08 -7.55 6.32
N LEU A 68 11.64 -7.00 5.24
CA LEU A 68 11.04 -7.12 3.91
C LEU A 68 10.98 -8.58 3.45
N GLU A 69 11.84 -9.44 3.95
CA GLU A 69 11.86 -10.88 3.72
C GLU A 69 10.57 -11.59 4.16
N TYR A 70 9.87 -11.06 5.16
CA TYR A 70 8.53 -11.54 5.54
C TYR A 70 7.56 -11.51 4.35
N PHE A 71 7.62 -10.44 3.58
CA PHE A 71 6.78 -10.28 2.38
C PHE A 71 7.28 -11.14 1.22
N GLY A 72 8.59 -11.36 1.11
CA GLY A 72 9.17 -12.31 0.17
C GLY A 72 8.64 -13.74 0.41
N THR A 73 8.58 -14.16 1.68
CA THR A 73 7.97 -15.44 2.07
C THR A 73 6.48 -15.48 1.71
N ALA A 74 5.74 -14.38 1.91
CA ALA A 74 4.32 -14.30 1.55
C ALA A 74 4.11 -14.37 0.02
N ILE A 75 4.95 -13.71 -0.77
CA ILE A 75 4.94 -13.76 -2.24
C ILE A 75 5.19 -15.20 -2.72
N GLN A 76 6.22 -15.86 -2.20
CA GLN A 76 6.53 -17.25 -2.54
C GLN A 76 5.39 -18.19 -2.17
N TRP A 77 4.83 -18.04 -0.97
CA TRP A 77 3.71 -18.85 -0.52
C TRP A 77 2.47 -18.66 -1.42
N LEU A 78 2.15 -17.40 -1.76
CA LEU A 78 1.02 -17.06 -2.63
C LEU A 78 1.22 -17.64 -4.04
N SER A 79 2.42 -17.51 -4.60
CA SER A 79 2.77 -18.04 -5.92
C SER A 79 2.66 -19.58 -6.01
N ALA A 80 2.78 -20.27 -4.89
CA ALA A 80 2.68 -21.73 -4.83
C ALA A 80 1.23 -22.24 -4.69
N GLN A 81 0.23 -21.37 -4.56
CA GLN A 81 -1.16 -21.79 -4.46
C GLN A 81 -1.67 -22.34 -5.80
N PRO A 82 -2.43 -23.42 -5.81
CA PRO A 82 -2.91 -24.06 -7.06
C PRO A 82 -3.74 -23.12 -7.94
N THR A 83 -4.51 -22.23 -7.32
CA THR A 83 -5.41 -21.25 -7.97
C THR A 83 -4.72 -19.97 -8.42
N VAL A 84 -3.40 -19.82 -8.17
CA VAL A 84 -2.63 -18.63 -8.50
C VAL A 84 -1.82 -18.81 -9.77
N ASP A 85 -1.86 -17.82 -10.67
CA ASP A 85 -0.89 -17.66 -11.74
C ASP A 85 0.32 -16.87 -11.22
N PRO A 86 1.48 -17.51 -11.04
CA PRO A 86 2.66 -16.87 -10.49
C PRO A 86 3.26 -15.77 -11.37
N MET A 87 2.88 -15.72 -12.64
CA MET A 87 3.30 -14.68 -13.58
C MET A 87 2.42 -13.42 -13.52
N ARG A 88 1.36 -13.41 -12.70
CA ARG A 88 0.37 -12.33 -12.62
C ARG A 88 0.13 -11.88 -11.19
N LEU A 89 1.22 -11.40 -10.55
CA LEU A 89 1.19 -10.95 -9.16
C LEU A 89 1.25 -9.43 -9.06
N GLY A 90 0.54 -8.90 -8.08
CA GLY A 90 0.58 -7.48 -7.75
C GLY A 90 0.40 -7.21 -6.27
N VAL A 91 0.52 -5.94 -5.89
CA VAL A 91 0.36 -5.48 -4.51
C VAL A 91 -0.47 -4.21 -4.45
N VAL A 92 -1.37 -4.14 -3.47
CA VAL A 92 -2.19 -2.95 -3.17
C VAL A 92 -1.93 -2.55 -1.73
N GLY A 93 -1.54 -1.31 -1.51
CA GLY A 93 -1.31 -0.78 -0.17
C GLY A 93 -1.93 0.60 0.06
N ALA A 94 -2.24 0.92 1.31
CA ALA A 94 -2.77 2.22 1.68
C ALA A 94 -1.93 2.85 2.81
N SER A 95 -1.63 4.17 2.71
CA SER A 95 -0.88 4.89 3.74
C SER A 95 0.50 4.25 3.98
N ARG A 96 0.84 3.81 5.19
CA ARG A 96 2.08 3.05 5.45
C ARG A 96 2.16 1.76 4.62
N GLY A 97 1.02 1.16 4.28
CA GLY A 97 0.96 0.04 3.34
C GLY A 97 1.26 0.45 1.90
N ALA A 98 0.99 1.70 1.50
CA ALA A 98 1.37 2.23 0.19
C ALA A 98 2.89 2.47 0.08
N GLU A 99 3.51 3.03 1.13
CA GLU A 99 4.97 3.09 1.26
C GLU A 99 5.58 1.69 1.12
N LEU A 100 5.02 0.71 1.83
CA LEU A 100 5.45 -0.67 1.76
C LEU A 100 5.24 -1.28 0.37
N ALA A 101 4.09 -1.05 -0.28
CA ALA A 101 3.82 -1.57 -1.62
C ALA A 101 4.87 -1.08 -2.64
N LEU A 102 5.26 0.19 -2.57
CA LEU A 102 6.34 0.74 -3.40
C LEU A 102 7.69 0.08 -3.08
N LEU A 103 8.02 -0.11 -1.78
CA LEU A 103 9.23 -0.81 -1.37
C LEU A 103 9.27 -2.26 -1.85
N LEU A 104 8.13 -2.96 -1.80
CA LEU A 104 8.02 -4.33 -2.31
C LEU A 104 8.18 -4.39 -3.83
N GLY A 105 7.58 -3.45 -4.57
CA GLY A 105 7.79 -3.34 -6.01
C GLY A 105 9.26 -3.13 -6.39
N VAL A 106 10.01 -2.36 -5.58
CA VAL A 106 11.47 -2.17 -5.74
C VAL A 106 12.25 -3.44 -5.41
N THR A 107 11.80 -4.21 -4.43
CA THR A 107 12.55 -5.35 -3.87
C THR A 107 12.25 -6.65 -4.60
N TYR A 108 11.02 -6.84 -5.08
CA TYR A 108 10.52 -8.09 -5.67
C TYR A 108 10.02 -7.87 -7.11
N PRO A 109 10.86 -8.13 -8.11
CA PRO A 109 10.53 -7.91 -9.54
C PRO A 109 9.33 -8.72 -10.06
N VAL A 110 8.90 -9.75 -9.34
CA VAL A 110 7.73 -10.57 -9.69
C VAL A 110 6.40 -9.85 -9.46
N LEU A 111 6.41 -8.67 -8.86
CA LEU A 111 5.22 -7.84 -8.67
C LEU A 111 5.03 -6.94 -9.90
N HIS A 112 4.16 -7.36 -10.81
CA HIS A 112 3.92 -6.70 -12.09
C HIS A 112 2.95 -5.51 -12.02
N ALA A 113 2.22 -5.36 -10.92
CA ALA A 113 1.37 -4.20 -10.65
C ALA A 113 1.53 -3.75 -9.17
N VAL A 114 1.78 -2.46 -8.99
CA VAL A 114 1.92 -1.83 -7.68
C VAL A 114 0.91 -0.71 -7.55
N VAL A 115 -0.03 -0.82 -6.62
CA VAL A 115 -1.07 0.18 -6.37
C VAL A 115 -0.85 0.80 -4.99
N ALA A 116 -0.69 2.11 -4.95
CA ALA A 116 -0.39 2.87 -3.74
C ALA A 116 -1.44 3.96 -3.48
N TYR A 117 -2.31 3.71 -2.49
CA TYR A 117 -3.28 4.70 -1.99
C TYR A 117 -2.64 5.61 -0.96
N MET A 118 -2.76 6.91 -1.11
CA MET A 118 -2.09 7.94 -0.29
C MET A 118 -0.60 7.63 -0.13
N PRO A 119 0.16 7.63 -1.27
CA PRO A 119 1.56 7.19 -1.29
C PRO A 119 2.48 8.10 -0.49
N SER A 120 3.67 7.59 -0.19
CA SER A 120 4.83 8.36 0.24
C SER A 120 6.00 8.12 -0.71
N ASP A 121 6.71 9.18 -1.08
CA ASP A 121 7.94 9.12 -1.88
C ASP A 121 9.17 8.79 -1.03
N VAL A 122 9.02 8.74 0.30
CA VAL A 122 10.09 8.50 1.26
C VAL A 122 9.71 7.41 2.27
N ILE A 123 10.74 6.84 2.89
CA ILE A 123 10.60 5.88 3.99
C ILE A 123 10.48 6.66 5.30
N TRP A 124 9.39 6.47 6.03
CA TRP A 124 9.16 7.05 7.33
C TRP A 124 9.67 6.14 8.46
N PRO A 125 10.02 6.71 9.63
CA PRO A 125 10.31 5.91 10.83
C PRO A 125 9.18 4.97 11.20
N GLY A 126 9.44 4.05 12.09
CA GLY A 126 8.41 3.22 12.71
C GLY A 126 7.29 4.05 13.33
N CYS A 127 6.16 3.41 13.63
CA CYS A 127 5.03 4.15 14.18
C CYS A 127 4.44 3.46 15.41
N CYS A 128 3.71 4.28 16.14
CA CYS A 128 2.84 3.86 17.25
C CYS A 128 3.59 3.58 18.57
N ASP A 129 4.91 3.65 18.53
CA ASP A 129 5.82 3.71 19.68
C ASP A 129 6.79 4.88 19.44
N PRO A 130 6.88 5.86 20.33
CA PRO A 130 7.73 7.05 20.15
C PRO A 130 9.23 6.73 20.13
N THR A 131 9.64 5.57 20.60
CA THR A 131 11.03 5.11 20.59
C THR A 131 11.44 4.43 19.28
N THR A 132 10.50 4.12 18.41
CA THR A 132 10.75 3.37 17.19
C THR A 132 11.24 4.25 16.05
N MET A 133 12.52 4.16 15.72
CA MET A 133 13.14 4.90 14.62
C MET A 133 13.13 4.14 13.29
N VAL A 134 12.98 2.83 13.30
CA VAL A 134 13.08 1.96 12.12
C VAL A 134 11.75 1.26 11.87
N ALA A 135 11.17 1.45 10.67
CA ALA A 135 9.99 0.70 10.24
C ALA A 135 10.38 -0.63 9.61
N TRP A 136 11.32 -0.59 8.67
CA TRP A 136 11.65 -1.70 7.77
C TRP A 136 13.11 -2.10 7.87
N THR A 137 13.37 -3.39 7.72
CA THR A 137 14.73 -3.93 7.61
C THR A 137 14.85 -4.77 6.33
N ILE A 138 16.08 -4.93 5.83
CA ILE A 138 16.43 -5.85 4.75
C ILE A 138 17.78 -6.50 5.05
N ASN A 139 17.87 -7.81 4.95
CA ASN A 139 19.06 -8.59 5.34
C ASN A 139 19.54 -8.27 6.78
N GLY A 140 18.56 -8.10 7.70
CA GLY A 140 18.80 -7.73 9.08
C GLY A 140 19.29 -6.29 9.30
N ARG A 141 19.37 -5.46 8.26
CA ARG A 141 19.84 -4.07 8.34
C ARG A 141 18.68 -3.10 8.27
N PRO A 142 18.64 -2.05 9.12
CA PRO A 142 17.64 -1.00 9.03
C PRO A 142 17.69 -0.28 7.69
N LEU A 143 16.52 0.00 7.12
CA LEU A 143 16.41 0.98 6.04
C LEU A 143 16.50 2.39 6.62
N ALA A 144 17.20 3.28 5.90
CA ALA A 144 17.24 4.70 6.25
C ALA A 144 15.83 5.28 6.27
N THR A 145 15.58 6.22 7.16
CA THR A 145 14.26 6.86 7.32
C THR A 145 14.37 8.37 7.21
N THR A 146 13.32 8.98 6.71
CA THR A 146 13.17 10.44 6.66
C THR A 146 12.68 10.94 8.01
N PRO A 147 13.35 11.89 8.67
CA PRO A 147 12.92 12.42 9.97
C PRO A 147 11.48 12.95 9.93
N ILE A 148 10.67 12.62 10.94
CA ILE A 148 9.25 13.06 11.03
C ILE A 148 9.11 14.58 10.96
N GLY A 149 10.09 15.32 11.50
CA GLY A 149 10.11 16.79 11.45
C GLY A 149 10.07 17.38 10.02
N MET A 150 10.48 16.60 9.00
CA MET A 150 10.38 17.04 7.61
C MET A 150 8.94 17.17 7.10
N ARG A 151 7.97 16.49 7.73
CA ARG A 151 6.53 16.74 7.47
C ARG A 151 6.13 18.18 7.81
N GLN A 152 6.87 18.82 8.71
CA GLN A 152 6.64 20.18 9.23
C GLN A 152 7.65 21.20 8.68
N GLY A 153 8.31 20.89 7.56
CA GLY A 153 9.31 21.76 6.94
C GLY A 153 10.65 21.83 7.67
N ARG A 154 10.90 20.99 8.68
CA ARG A 154 12.20 20.93 9.35
C ARG A 154 13.21 20.16 8.47
N GLY A 155 14.44 20.67 8.39
CA GLY A 155 15.50 20.07 7.58
C GLY A 155 15.87 18.64 8.01
N GLY A 156 16.47 17.90 7.09
CA GLY A 156 16.93 16.53 7.29
C GLY A 156 17.20 15.81 5.97
N ALA A 157 17.87 14.66 6.03
CA ALA A 157 18.08 13.83 4.85
C ALA A 157 16.78 13.07 4.50
N ARG A 158 16.42 13.05 3.22
CA ARG A 158 15.28 12.28 2.70
C ARG A 158 15.72 10.87 2.35
N ALA A 159 15.04 9.88 2.90
CA ALA A 159 15.21 8.48 2.53
C ALA A 159 14.21 8.14 1.40
N GLU A 160 14.53 8.55 0.20
CA GLU A 160 13.65 8.36 -0.97
C GLU A 160 13.53 6.90 -1.37
N ILE A 161 12.34 6.48 -1.74
CA ILE A 161 12.09 5.16 -2.32
C ILE A 161 12.56 5.18 -3.78
N PRO A 162 13.46 4.28 -4.20
CA PRO A 162 13.98 4.24 -5.57
C PRO A 162 12.98 3.59 -6.54
N VAL A 163 11.80 4.23 -6.70
CA VAL A 163 10.64 3.73 -7.45
C VAL A 163 10.95 3.41 -8.92
N GLU A 164 11.98 4.04 -9.50
CA GLU A 164 12.45 3.75 -10.86
C GLU A 164 13.01 2.32 -11.04
N ARG A 165 13.23 1.60 -9.94
CA ARG A 165 13.67 0.20 -9.96
C ARG A 165 12.53 -0.80 -9.98
N ILE A 166 11.29 -0.36 -9.85
CA ILE A 166 10.12 -1.24 -9.94
C ILE A 166 10.08 -1.86 -11.35
N GLN A 167 9.78 -3.16 -11.43
CA GLN A 167 9.72 -3.92 -12.68
C GLN A 167 8.27 -4.25 -13.07
N GLY A 168 7.36 -3.30 -12.85
CA GLY A 168 5.93 -3.47 -13.10
C GLY A 168 5.22 -2.13 -13.21
N ALA A 169 3.96 -2.15 -13.56
CA ALA A 169 3.12 -0.97 -13.66
C ALA A 169 2.83 -0.35 -12.28
N VAL A 170 2.74 0.98 -12.20
CA VAL A 170 2.57 1.73 -10.95
C VAL A 170 1.32 2.60 -11.00
N LEU A 171 0.39 2.42 -10.06
CA LEU A 171 -0.77 3.29 -9.85
C LEU A 171 -0.65 4.03 -8.52
N LEU A 172 -0.69 5.35 -8.58
CA LEU A 172 -0.69 6.23 -7.41
C LEU A 172 -2.07 6.90 -7.29
N ILE A 173 -2.65 6.86 -6.10
CA ILE A 173 -3.98 7.43 -5.81
C ILE A 173 -3.83 8.33 -4.59
N SER A 174 -4.12 9.63 -4.72
CA SER A 174 -3.89 10.61 -3.65
C SER A 174 -5.00 11.64 -3.56
N GLY A 175 -5.19 12.19 -2.36
CA GLY A 175 -6.07 13.31 -2.09
C GLY A 175 -5.27 14.60 -1.95
N ARG A 176 -5.76 15.69 -2.53
CA ARG A 176 -5.11 16.99 -2.44
C ARG A 176 -5.20 17.58 -1.02
N ASP A 177 -6.30 17.29 -0.34
CA ASP A 177 -6.55 17.77 1.01
C ASP A 177 -6.22 16.70 2.08
N ASP A 178 -5.23 15.85 1.81
CA ASP A 178 -4.77 14.81 2.73
C ASP A 178 -4.21 15.45 4.02
N GLY A 179 -4.91 15.22 5.14
CA GLY A 179 -4.58 15.81 6.45
C GLY A 179 -3.52 15.04 7.25
N VAL A 180 -3.08 13.87 6.78
CA VAL A 180 -2.06 13.04 7.45
C VAL A 180 -0.66 13.38 6.93
N TRP A 181 -0.51 13.41 5.62
CA TRP A 181 0.70 13.84 4.92
C TRP A 181 0.36 14.36 3.51
N PRO A 182 1.23 15.12 2.86
CA PRO A 182 0.94 15.69 1.53
C PRO A 182 1.05 14.61 0.43
N SER A 183 0.12 13.66 0.40
CA SER A 183 0.22 12.49 -0.49
C SER A 183 0.18 12.86 -1.97
N SER A 184 -0.51 13.93 -2.36
CA SER A 184 -0.53 14.41 -3.74
C SER A 184 0.84 14.95 -4.18
N GLU A 185 1.50 15.74 -3.35
CA GLU A 185 2.86 16.24 -3.62
C GLU A 185 3.89 15.10 -3.62
N MET A 186 3.71 14.11 -2.74
CA MET A 186 4.55 12.92 -2.72
C MET A 186 4.37 12.09 -3.99
N ALA A 187 3.14 11.93 -4.49
CA ALA A 187 2.86 11.28 -5.76
C ALA A 187 3.50 12.04 -6.94
N GLU A 188 3.44 13.37 -6.96
CA GLU A 188 4.11 14.20 -7.96
C GLU A 188 5.64 14.01 -7.96
N ARG A 189 6.27 13.88 -6.77
CA ARG A 189 7.70 13.59 -6.66
C ARG A 189 8.04 12.18 -7.16
N ILE A 190 7.18 11.18 -6.89
CA ILE A 190 7.31 9.83 -7.46
C ILE A 190 7.26 9.89 -8.99
N VAL A 191 6.23 10.53 -9.56
CA VAL A 191 6.08 10.68 -11.02
C VAL A 191 7.29 11.40 -11.63
N SER A 192 7.75 12.47 -10.99
CA SER A 192 8.94 13.20 -11.43
C SER A 192 10.20 12.33 -11.43
N ARG A 193 10.34 11.46 -10.41
CA ARG A 193 11.46 10.51 -10.33
C ARG A 193 11.37 9.44 -11.42
N LEU A 194 10.19 8.87 -11.67
CA LEU A 194 9.96 7.92 -12.76
C LEU A 194 10.33 8.53 -14.12
N ARG A 195 9.87 9.76 -14.40
CA ARG A 195 10.19 10.47 -15.65
C ARG A 195 11.69 10.73 -15.81
N ARG A 196 12.35 11.26 -14.77
CA ARG A 196 13.80 11.57 -14.83
C ARG A 196 14.66 10.34 -15.08
N ASN A 197 14.21 9.16 -14.65
CA ASN A 197 14.93 7.90 -14.82
C ASN A 197 14.43 7.07 -16.02
N ALA A 198 13.65 7.67 -16.93
CA ALA A 198 13.12 7.01 -18.13
C ALA A 198 12.47 5.65 -17.82
N PHE A 199 11.59 5.64 -16.79
CA PHE A 199 10.90 4.43 -16.35
C PHE A 199 10.15 3.78 -17.51
N LYS A 200 10.35 2.46 -17.67
CA LYS A 200 9.92 1.73 -18.88
C LYS A 200 8.52 1.12 -18.77
N PHE A 201 7.96 1.05 -17.58
CA PHE A 201 6.65 0.44 -17.35
C PHE A 201 5.55 1.51 -17.29
N PRO A 202 4.29 1.13 -17.55
CA PRO A 202 3.17 2.07 -17.41
C PRO A 202 3.05 2.60 -15.98
N TYR A 203 2.72 3.88 -15.87
CA TYR A 203 2.35 4.46 -14.58
C TYR A 203 1.22 5.48 -14.73
N LEU A 204 0.37 5.54 -13.71
CA LEU A 204 -0.76 6.45 -13.63
C LEU A 204 -0.78 7.10 -12.24
N SER A 205 -1.03 8.40 -12.19
CA SER A 205 -1.21 9.13 -10.93
C SER A 205 -2.55 9.86 -10.94
N LEU A 206 -3.41 9.47 -10.01
CA LEU A 206 -4.74 10.03 -9.81
C LEU A 206 -4.70 10.94 -8.58
N VAL A 207 -5.05 12.21 -8.78
CA VAL A 207 -5.09 13.22 -7.72
C VAL A 207 -6.53 13.76 -7.64
N TYR A 208 -7.12 13.68 -6.45
CA TYR A 208 -8.52 14.06 -6.23
C TYR A 208 -8.63 15.29 -5.36
N ASP A 209 -9.28 16.34 -5.89
CA ASP A 209 -9.59 17.56 -5.15
C ASP A 209 -10.63 17.24 -4.05
N HIS A 210 -10.51 17.92 -2.92
CA HIS A 210 -11.37 17.77 -1.76
C HIS A 210 -11.39 16.39 -1.13
N ALA A 211 -10.46 15.52 -1.49
CA ALA A 211 -10.28 14.19 -0.91
C ALA A 211 -9.13 14.19 0.10
N GLY A 212 -9.33 13.51 1.22
CA GLY A 212 -8.34 13.37 2.29
C GLY A 212 -7.64 12.01 2.29
N HIS A 213 -7.05 11.66 3.43
CA HIS A 213 -6.35 10.39 3.67
C HIS A 213 -7.25 9.15 3.77
N GLY A 214 -8.54 9.33 3.54
CA GLY A 214 -9.56 8.29 3.68
C GLY A 214 -10.03 7.67 2.37
N ILE A 215 -9.34 7.87 1.25
CA ILE A 215 -9.71 7.25 -0.02
C ILE A 215 -9.61 5.73 0.11
N THR A 216 -10.72 5.05 -0.13
CA THR A 216 -10.84 3.59 -0.05
C THR A 216 -11.72 3.07 -1.20
N ARG A 217 -12.38 1.91 -1.02
CA ARG A 217 -13.39 1.43 -1.95
C ARG A 217 -14.71 2.24 -1.84
N PRO A 218 -15.57 2.25 -2.87
CA PRO A 218 -16.90 2.86 -2.80
C PRO A 218 -17.78 2.21 -1.72
N TYR A 219 -18.86 2.91 -1.36
CA TYR A 219 -19.84 2.49 -0.34
C TYR A 219 -19.28 2.34 1.08
N SER A 220 -18.11 2.90 1.35
CA SER A 220 -17.61 3.08 2.71
C SER A 220 -18.13 4.40 3.28
N SER A 221 -18.48 4.43 4.58
CA SER A 221 -18.85 5.69 5.23
C SER A 221 -17.71 6.68 5.19
N THR A 222 -17.97 7.89 4.68
CA THR A 222 -17.00 8.99 4.65
C THR A 222 -17.32 10.09 5.68
N MET A 223 -18.46 9.99 6.35
CA MET A 223 -18.90 10.98 7.34
C MET A 223 -18.00 11.03 8.59
N GLU A 224 -17.42 9.91 8.97
CA GLU A 224 -16.54 9.80 10.14
C GLU A 224 -15.06 9.97 9.81
N LEU A 225 -14.72 10.23 8.53
CA LEU A 225 -13.33 10.24 8.07
C LEU A 225 -12.58 11.56 8.36
N ASN A 226 -13.27 12.64 8.74
CA ASN A 226 -12.59 13.91 9.05
C ASN A 226 -11.64 13.80 10.24
N SER A 227 -11.95 12.92 11.21
CA SER A 227 -11.05 12.64 12.34
C SER A 227 -11.27 11.21 12.81
N ARG A 228 -10.21 10.44 12.86
CA ARG A 228 -10.25 9.04 13.28
C ARG A 228 -9.27 8.78 14.42
N ARG A 229 -9.72 8.05 15.43
CA ARG A 229 -8.83 7.58 16.49
C ARG A 229 -7.95 6.45 15.96
N HIS A 230 -6.64 6.65 16.01
CA HIS A 230 -5.67 5.65 15.54
C HIS A 230 -5.72 4.40 16.43
N PRO A 231 -5.88 3.18 15.86
CA PRO A 231 -6.15 1.97 16.65
C PRO A 231 -5.07 1.63 17.68
N LEU A 232 -3.80 1.84 17.35
CA LEU A 232 -2.69 1.45 18.21
C LEU A 232 -2.22 2.58 19.14
N SER A 233 -2.16 3.82 18.65
CA SER A 233 -1.66 4.95 19.45
C SER A 233 -2.76 5.69 20.22
N GLY A 234 -4.03 5.44 19.92
CA GLY A 234 -5.17 6.15 20.50
C GLY A 234 -5.27 7.64 20.12
N ARG A 235 -4.32 8.17 19.36
CA ARG A 235 -4.31 9.59 18.95
C ARG A 235 -5.42 9.88 17.95
N LEU A 236 -6.02 11.05 18.06
CA LEU A 236 -6.93 11.55 17.03
C LEU A 236 -6.12 12.00 15.82
N VAL A 237 -6.46 11.46 14.65
CA VAL A 237 -5.82 11.76 13.36
C VAL A 237 -6.84 12.46 12.48
N HIS A 238 -6.50 13.66 12.03
CA HIS A 238 -7.30 14.38 11.05
C HIS A 238 -6.97 13.86 9.66
N MET A 239 -7.99 13.35 8.98
CA MET A 239 -7.83 12.70 7.67
C MET A 239 -7.85 13.72 6.52
N GLY A 240 -8.36 14.92 6.76
CA GLY A 240 -8.53 15.95 5.74
C GLY A 240 -9.66 15.64 4.75
N GLY A 241 -9.78 16.49 3.75
CA GLY A 241 -10.81 16.39 2.72
C GLY A 241 -12.22 16.66 3.21
N THR A 242 -13.18 16.50 2.32
CA THR A 242 -14.61 16.53 2.62
C THR A 242 -15.23 15.15 2.47
N PRO A 243 -16.34 14.83 3.14
CA PRO A 243 -17.06 13.57 2.95
C PRO A 243 -17.42 13.32 1.48
N ALA A 244 -17.97 14.33 0.80
CA ALA A 244 -18.35 14.24 -0.62
C ALA A 244 -17.14 14.05 -1.54
N GLY A 245 -16.05 14.82 -1.35
CA GLY A 245 -14.81 14.69 -2.12
C GLY A 245 -14.17 13.32 -1.94
N THR A 246 -14.08 12.85 -0.70
CA THR A 246 -13.52 11.51 -0.41
C THR A 246 -14.40 10.39 -0.96
N ALA A 247 -15.75 10.51 -0.92
CA ALA A 247 -16.64 9.53 -1.50
C ALA A 247 -16.51 9.46 -3.04
N LYS A 248 -16.44 10.62 -3.72
CA LYS A 248 -16.19 10.70 -5.16
C LYS A 248 -14.86 10.09 -5.54
N ALA A 249 -13.79 10.43 -4.81
CA ALA A 249 -12.46 9.89 -5.00
C ALA A 249 -12.45 8.37 -4.81
N SER A 250 -13.13 7.85 -3.78
CA SER A 250 -13.23 6.41 -3.53
C SER A 250 -13.95 5.67 -4.66
N ALA A 251 -15.04 6.23 -5.19
CA ALA A 251 -15.81 5.61 -6.27
C ALA A 251 -15.00 5.56 -7.58
N ASP A 252 -14.40 6.69 -7.97
CA ASP A 252 -13.64 6.77 -9.22
C ASP A 252 -12.31 6.01 -9.14
N SER A 253 -11.53 6.20 -8.07
CA SER A 253 -10.25 5.50 -7.91
C SER A 253 -10.41 3.98 -7.85
N TRP A 254 -11.53 3.50 -7.30
CA TRP A 254 -11.83 2.06 -7.29
C TRP A 254 -12.01 1.52 -8.71
N ARG A 255 -12.79 2.20 -9.54
CA ARG A 255 -12.98 1.83 -10.95
C ARG A 255 -11.65 1.86 -11.71
N GLN A 256 -10.89 2.94 -11.57
CA GLN A 256 -9.57 3.11 -12.20
C GLN A 256 -8.57 2.04 -11.74
N MET A 257 -8.57 1.69 -10.46
CA MET A 257 -7.71 0.65 -9.92
C MET A 257 -8.06 -0.73 -10.52
N LEU A 258 -9.35 -1.06 -10.64
CA LEU A 258 -9.78 -2.32 -11.24
C LEU A 258 -9.36 -2.39 -12.73
N GLU A 259 -9.59 -1.33 -13.49
CA GLU A 259 -9.16 -1.23 -14.89
C GLU A 259 -7.63 -1.38 -15.01
N PHE A 260 -6.88 -0.74 -14.11
CA PHE A 260 -5.43 -0.80 -14.11
C PHE A 260 -4.91 -2.21 -13.81
N VAL A 261 -5.43 -2.88 -12.77
CA VAL A 261 -4.96 -4.24 -12.45
C VAL A 261 -5.41 -5.26 -13.51
N ASP A 262 -6.59 -5.09 -14.12
CA ASP A 262 -7.04 -5.92 -15.24
C ASP A 262 -6.09 -5.77 -16.44
N GLN A 263 -5.74 -4.54 -16.81
CA GLN A 263 -4.85 -4.27 -17.93
C GLN A 263 -3.45 -4.87 -17.73
N HIS A 264 -2.91 -4.81 -16.51
CA HIS A 264 -1.51 -5.16 -16.25
C HIS A 264 -1.29 -6.55 -15.63
N LEU A 265 -2.37 -7.22 -15.18
CA LEU A 265 -2.27 -8.58 -14.65
C LEU A 265 -3.07 -9.62 -15.47
N ARG A 266 -4.09 -9.21 -16.28
CA ARG A 266 -4.85 -10.16 -17.08
C ARG A 266 -4.45 -10.13 -18.54
N HIS A 267 -4.13 -8.96 -19.07
CA HIS A 267 -3.85 -8.74 -20.48
C HIS A 267 -2.37 -8.45 -20.75
N ALA A 268 -1.48 -8.70 -19.79
CA ALA A 268 -0.05 -8.70 -20.00
C ALA A 268 0.28 -9.89 -20.94
N GLY A 269 0.27 -9.63 -22.25
CA GLY A 269 0.65 -10.52 -23.32
C GLY A 269 2.10 -10.29 -23.72
#